data_955867bd80481bff4fbf38cbf10877d2
#
_entry.id   955867bd80481bff4fbf38cbf10877d2
#
_cell.length_a   1.000
_cell.length_b   1.000
_cell.length_c   1.000
_cell.angle_alpha   90.00
_cell.angle_beta   90.00
_cell.angle_gamma   90.00
#
_symmetry.space_group_name_H-M   'P 1'
#
loop_
_entity.id
_entity.type
_entity.pdbx_description
1 polymer ?
#
loop_
_entity_poly.entity_id
_entity_poly.type
_entity_poly.pdbx_seq_one_letter_code
_entity_poly.pdbx_strand_id
1 'polypeptide(L)'
;MKVLNGVHQIKTPAPGNTSWYTNIYVIEGSDGHILVDSGWDSQESLWALQEGTKAANLKLRDIKKVVITHIHPDHYGLSTKMKQICGAQVAMHKLDADSIFPRYKDFADLIKKTEELLRQNGVPEGELPQLKEASLWMNQYVTPDAPEIKLEDGDTISNDSFKFEVLWTPGHSPGHVCLYEREKKFILTGDHVLYDTIPRVSFNPQSGDNPLGDYTASLEKLENLNARFVLPGHGPVFNALGLRLEKILQHHEETKRAIMRCLHNGLRTAYEITQQIPWMVNGEDTAFRNLPVWDKRMAITETIAHLKLLMGEDRVSNVGMNGVSLYLAKD
;
A
#
# COMPACT_ATOMS: atom_id res chain seq x y z
N MET A 1 17.66 6.50 12.78
CA MET A 1 17.59 7.89 13.32
C MET A 1 16.45 7.96 14.33
N LYS A 2 16.67 8.54 15.52
CA LYS A 2 15.59 8.76 16.51
C LYS A 2 14.64 9.85 16.00
N VAL A 3 13.36 9.53 15.82
CA VAL A 3 12.34 10.47 15.31
C VAL A 3 11.42 10.99 16.41
N LEU A 4 11.14 10.16 17.42
CA LEU A 4 10.45 10.53 18.67
C LEU A 4 11.17 9.87 19.84
N ASN A 5 10.82 10.22 21.06
CA ASN A 5 11.38 9.54 22.22
C ASN A 5 10.93 8.09 22.24
N GLY A 6 11.87 7.14 22.20
CA GLY A 6 11.60 5.70 22.12
C GLY A 6 11.15 5.20 20.74
N VAL A 7 11.23 6.03 19.67
CA VAL A 7 10.88 5.63 18.31
C VAL A 7 12.02 5.94 17.34
N HIS A 8 12.52 4.91 16.67
CA HIS A 8 13.61 4.99 15.71
C HIS A 8 13.15 4.61 14.30
N GLN A 9 13.43 5.49 13.34
CA GLN A 9 13.23 5.24 11.92
C GLN A 9 14.51 4.64 11.33
N ILE A 10 14.38 3.55 10.62
CA ILE A 10 15.43 2.91 9.82
C ILE A 10 14.95 2.88 8.37
N LYS A 11 15.79 3.34 7.46
CA LYS A 11 15.51 3.29 6.02
C LYS A 11 16.11 2.03 5.43
N THR A 12 15.27 1.14 4.90
CA THR A 12 15.69 -0.07 4.21
C THR A 12 15.61 0.14 2.72
N PRO A 13 16.72 -0.03 1.96
CA PRO A 13 16.75 0.24 0.53
C PRO A 13 15.97 -0.82 -0.25
N ALA A 14 15.43 -0.41 -1.40
CA ALA A 14 14.91 -1.35 -2.39
C ALA A 14 16.05 -2.13 -3.05
N PRO A 15 15.86 -3.41 -3.40
CA PRO A 15 16.87 -4.21 -4.09
C PRO A 15 17.31 -3.56 -5.39
N GLY A 16 18.62 -3.35 -5.57
CA GLY A 16 19.19 -2.72 -6.75
C GLY A 16 18.95 -1.21 -6.91
N ASN A 17 18.24 -0.56 -5.99
CA ASN A 17 17.99 0.89 -6.02
C ASN A 17 18.03 1.50 -4.62
N THR A 18 19.18 2.03 -4.24
CA THR A 18 19.40 2.63 -2.91
C THR A 18 18.73 4.00 -2.72
N SER A 19 18.25 4.62 -3.79
CA SER A 19 17.52 5.89 -3.71
C SER A 19 16.06 5.67 -3.31
N TRP A 20 15.54 4.47 -3.48
CA TRP A 20 14.20 4.08 -3.05
C TRP A 20 14.28 3.28 -1.75
N TYR A 21 13.54 3.67 -0.73
CA TYR A 21 13.60 3.05 0.59
C TYR A 21 12.23 3.00 1.24
N THR A 22 12.06 1.99 2.10
CA THR A 22 10.91 1.87 3.00
C THR A 22 11.35 2.26 4.40
N ASN A 23 10.52 3.00 5.11
CA ASN A 23 10.73 3.32 6.51
C ASN A 23 10.26 2.17 7.39
N ILE A 24 11.15 1.65 8.19
CA ILE A 24 10.84 0.72 9.25
C ILE A 24 10.97 1.44 10.58
N TYR A 25 10.12 1.15 11.54
CA TYR A 25 10.17 1.79 12.85
C TYR A 25 10.42 0.78 13.94
N VAL A 26 11.46 1.05 14.77
CA VAL A 26 11.72 0.30 16.01
C VAL A 26 11.18 1.10 17.17
N ILE A 27 10.27 0.50 17.92
CA ILE A 27 9.61 1.08 19.10
C ILE A 27 10.24 0.44 20.34
N GLU A 28 10.92 1.24 21.16
CA GLU A 28 11.62 0.77 22.34
C GLU A 28 10.63 0.25 23.41
N GLY A 29 11.01 -0.81 24.08
CA GLY A 29 10.39 -1.33 25.30
C GLY A 29 11.41 -2.11 26.10
N SER A 30 11.32 -2.09 27.43
CA SER A 30 12.22 -2.87 28.28
C SER A 30 11.83 -4.34 28.38
N ASP A 31 10.56 -4.67 28.07
CA ASP A 31 10.03 -6.02 27.94
C ASP A 31 10.19 -6.61 26.53
N GLY A 32 10.67 -5.78 25.57
CA GLY A 32 10.93 -6.11 24.18
C GLY A 32 10.51 -5.01 23.23
N HIS A 33 11.23 -4.93 22.11
CA HIS A 33 10.94 -3.93 21.08
C HIS A 33 9.83 -4.41 20.13
N ILE A 34 9.08 -3.46 19.58
CA ILE A 34 8.16 -3.68 18.46
C ILE A 34 8.83 -3.13 17.21
N LEU A 35 8.87 -3.93 16.14
CA LEU A 35 9.24 -3.51 14.81
C LEU A 35 7.95 -3.28 14.02
N VAL A 36 7.80 -2.13 13.38
CA VAL A 36 6.70 -1.83 12.47
C VAL A 36 7.24 -1.84 11.05
N ASP A 37 6.74 -2.76 10.26
CA ASP A 37 7.22 -3.23 8.95
C ASP A 37 8.61 -3.86 9.03
N SER A 38 9.06 -4.51 7.94
CA SER A 38 10.31 -5.28 7.98
C SER A 38 11.25 -5.01 6.80
N GLY A 39 10.77 -4.38 5.72
CA GLY A 39 11.56 -4.16 4.51
C GLY A 39 11.57 -5.37 3.57
N TRP A 40 12.24 -5.22 2.44
CA TRP A 40 12.44 -6.27 1.45
C TRP A 40 13.26 -7.43 2.00
N ASP A 41 12.94 -8.67 1.60
CA ASP A 41 13.79 -9.83 1.89
C ASP A 41 15.07 -9.80 1.02
N SER A 42 15.95 -8.85 1.34
CA SER A 42 17.26 -8.67 0.69
C SER A 42 18.38 -8.52 1.71
N GLN A 43 19.61 -8.74 1.27
CA GLN A 43 20.80 -8.59 2.13
C GLN A 43 20.99 -7.12 2.54
N GLU A 44 20.73 -6.19 1.62
CA GLU A 44 20.87 -4.75 1.85
C GLU A 44 19.88 -4.27 2.90
N SER A 45 18.61 -4.72 2.83
CA SER A 45 17.58 -4.37 3.82
C SER A 45 17.90 -4.96 5.19
N LEU A 46 18.34 -6.23 5.26
CA LEU A 46 18.74 -6.85 6.52
C LEU A 46 19.94 -6.14 7.15
N TRP A 47 20.94 -5.81 6.32
CA TRP A 47 22.11 -5.06 6.80
C TRP A 47 21.71 -3.67 7.30
N ALA A 48 20.84 -2.93 6.59
CA ALA A 48 20.36 -1.63 7.01
C ALA A 48 19.61 -1.71 8.36
N LEU A 49 18.78 -2.76 8.55
CA LEU A 49 18.09 -3.01 9.81
C LEU A 49 19.07 -3.30 10.96
N GLN A 50 20.09 -4.13 10.73
CA GLN A 50 21.13 -4.44 11.72
C GLN A 50 21.95 -3.20 12.12
N GLU A 51 22.44 -2.45 11.15
CA GLU A 51 23.22 -1.23 11.43
C GLU A 51 22.35 -0.12 12.05
N GLY A 52 21.09 0.01 11.59
CA GLY A 52 20.15 0.98 12.17
C GLY A 52 19.80 0.69 13.63
N THR A 53 19.57 -0.56 14.00
CA THR A 53 19.33 -0.96 15.40
C THR A 53 20.59 -0.75 16.25
N LYS A 54 21.76 -1.13 15.75
CA LYS A 54 23.05 -0.90 16.43
C LYS A 54 23.34 0.59 16.64
N ALA A 55 23.09 1.44 15.65
CA ALA A 55 23.26 2.90 15.75
C ALA A 55 22.30 3.53 16.78
N ALA A 56 21.15 2.89 17.03
CA ALA A 56 20.21 3.27 18.08
C ALA A 56 20.58 2.71 19.47
N ASN A 57 21.69 1.97 19.61
CA ASN A 57 22.06 1.20 20.80
C ASN A 57 21.03 0.12 21.19
N LEU A 58 20.27 -0.38 20.21
CA LEU A 58 19.30 -1.46 20.38
C LEU A 58 19.88 -2.77 19.84
N LYS A 59 19.37 -3.89 20.33
CA LYS A 59 19.77 -5.21 19.84
C LYS A 59 18.62 -5.81 19.02
N LEU A 60 18.90 -6.21 17.79
CA LEU A 60 17.93 -6.83 16.90
C LEU A 60 17.18 -8.01 17.56
N ARG A 61 17.89 -8.84 18.34
CA ARG A 61 17.31 -10.00 19.07
C ARG A 61 16.30 -9.61 20.17
N ASP A 62 16.25 -8.36 20.58
CA ASP A 62 15.32 -7.88 21.61
C ASP A 62 13.97 -7.43 20.97
N ILE A 63 13.84 -7.51 19.65
CA ILE A 63 12.56 -7.39 18.95
C ILE A 63 11.72 -8.62 19.25
N LYS A 64 10.53 -8.43 19.83
CA LYS A 64 9.61 -9.49 20.23
C LYS A 64 8.33 -9.53 19.39
N LYS A 65 7.98 -8.43 18.76
CA LYS A 65 6.83 -8.32 17.84
C LYS A 65 7.25 -7.62 16.56
N VAL A 66 6.75 -8.11 15.43
CA VAL A 66 6.83 -7.45 14.13
C VAL A 66 5.40 -7.18 13.68
N VAL A 67 5.02 -5.94 13.57
CA VAL A 67 3.68 -5.55 13.09
C VAL A 67 3.81 -5.11 11.64
N ILE A 68 3.14 -5.81 10.75
CA ILE A 68 3.14 -5.51 9.32
C ILE A 68 1.91 -4.67 9.01
N THR A 69 2.15 -3.47 8.47
CA THR A 69 1.06 -2.57 8.10
C THR A 69 0.24 -3.12 6.94
N HIS A 70 0.90 -3.77 5.98
CA HIS A 70 0.23 -4.38 4.83
C HIS A 70 1.14 -5.38 4.08
N ILE A 71 0.55 -6.12 3.16
CA ILE A 71 1.15 -7.29 2.51
C ILE A 71 2.28 -7.00 1.50
N HIS A 72 2.56 -5.76 1.10
CA HIS A 72 3.54 -5.50 0.04
C HIS A 72 4.96 -5.94 0.42
N PRO A 73 5.80 -6.33 -0.58
CA PRO A 73 7.11 -6.96 -0.34
C PRO A 73 8.08 -6.09 0.46
N ASP A 74 8.01 -4.80 0.30
CA ASP A 74 8.87 -3.82 0.97
C ASP A 74 8.45 -3.53 2.42
N HIS A 75 7.29 -4.03 2.86
CA HIS A 75 6.82 -3.99 4.24
C HIS A 75 6.88 -5.36 4.91
N TYR A 76 6.45 -6.40 4.19
CA TYR A 76 6.34 -7.75 4.72
C TYR A 76 7.60 -8.62 4.53
N GLY A 77 8.48 -8.29 3.57
CA GLY A 77 9.53 -9.17 3.04
C GLY A 77 10.40 -9.88 4.08
N LEU A 78 11.05 -9.13 4.99
CA LEU A 78 11.93 -9.70 6.02
C LEU A 78 11.20 -10.34 7.21
N SER A 79 9.87 -10.30 7.29
CA SER A 79 9.11 -10.77 8.46
C SER A 79 9.44 -12.20 8.87
N THR A 80 9.56 -13.12 7.91
CA THR A 80 9.95 -14.53 8.15
C THR A 80 11.37 -14.64 8.70
N LYS A 81 12.32 -13.84 8.19
CA LYS A 81 13.69 -13.80 8.74
C LYS A 81 13.72 -13.22 10.17
N MET A 82 12.87 -12.26 10.48
CA MET A 82 12.77 -11.71 11.85
C MET A 82 12.28 -12.77 12.83
N LYS A 83 11.32 -13.64 12.46
CA LYS A 83 10.96 -14.81 13.27
C LYS A 83 12.19 -15.69 13.57
N GLN A 84 13.00 -15.97 12.53
CA GLN A 84 14.16 -16.86 12.66
C GLN A 84 15.29 -16.24 13.49
N ILE A 85 15.55 -14.93 13.36
CA ILE A 85 16.68 -14.23 14.02
C ILE A 85 16.36 -13.91 15.48
N CYS A 86 15.17 -13.45 15.78
CA CYS A 86 14.79 -12.95 17.12
C CYS A 86 13.67 -13.74 17.81
N GLY A 87 13.07 -14.71 17.14
CA GLY A 87 11.89 -15.41 17.69
C GLY A 87 10.69 -14.47 17.86
N ALA A 88 10.62 -13.40 17.06
CA ALA A 88 9.55 -12.43 17.13
C ALA A 88 8.23 -13.00 16.60
N GLN A 89 7.12 -12.63 17.23
CA GLN A 89 5.79 -12.90 16.69
C GLN A 89 5.44 -11.87 15.63
N VAL A 90 4.97 -12.32 14.47
CA VAL A 90 4.49 -11.45 13.40
C VAL A 90 2.99 -11.25 13.55
N ALA A 91 2.57 -9.99 13.53
CA ALA A 91 1.18 -9.57 13.57
C ALA A 91 0.82 -8.83 12.27
N MET A 92 -0.31 -9.18 11.66
CA MET A 92 -0.81 -8.59 10.43
C MET A 92 -2.33 -8.71 10.38
N HIS A 93 -3.00 -7.80 9.71
CA HIS A 93 -4.46 -7.87 9.55
C HIS A 93 -4.86 -9.16 8.80
N LYS A 94 -5.97 -9.77 9.25
CA LYS A 94 -6.41 -11.09 8.76
C LYS A 94 -6.57 -11.16 7.23
N LEU A 95 -7.08 -10.11 6.57
CA LEU A 95 -7.32 -10.11 5.13
C LEU A 95 -6.02 -10.17 4.31
N ASP A 96 -4.99 -9.45 4.75
CA ASP A 96 -3.68 -9.51 4.11
C ASP A 96 -2.97 -10.82 4.45
N ALA A 97 -3.10 -11.31 5.69
CA ALA A 97 -2.56 -12.61 6.12
C ALA A 97 -3.10 -13.77 5.28
N ASP A 98 -4.40 -13.78 4.99
CA ASP A 98 -5.05 -14.82 4.17
C ASP A 98 -4.64 -14.74 2.69
N SER A 99 -4.13 -13.58 2.25
CA SER A 99 -3.67 -13.34 0.89
C SER A 99 -2.19 -13.69 0.64
N ILE A 100 -1.40 -14.00 1.68
CA ILE A 100 0.05 -14.26 1.57
C ILE A 100 0.35 -15.39 0.58
N PHE A 101 -0.21 -16.58 0.81
CA PHE A 101 0.08 -17.74 -0.03
C PHE A 101 -0.48 -17.59 -1.45
N PRO A 102 -1.72 -17.17 -1.67
CA PRO A 102 -2.23 -16.88 -3.02
C PRO A 102 -1.42 -15.83 -3.78
N ARG A 103 -0.78 -14.89 -3.08
CA ARG A 103 0.01 -13.81 -3.69
C ARG A 103 1.45 -14.21 -4.01
N TYR A 104 2.11 -14.92 -3.10
CA TYR A 104 3.56 -15.14 -3.18
C TYR A 104 3.99 -16.57 -3.45
N LYS A 105 3.10 -17.55 -3.29
CA LYS A 105 3.39 -18.96 -3.53
C LYS A 105 2.57 -19.52 -4.70
N ASP A 106 1.25 -19.38 -4.64
CA ASP A 106 0.33 -19.99 -5.60
C ASP A 106 -0.20 -18.92 -6.58
N PHE A 107 0.70 -18.06 -7.07
CA PHE A 107 0.35 -16.85 -7.84
C PHE A 107 -0.10 -17.09 -9.29
N ALA A 108 -0.07 -18.33 -9.80
CA ALA A 108 -0.51 -18.63 -11.17
C ALA A 108 -1.97 -18.22 -11.43
N ASP A 109 -2.87 -18.46 -10.48
CA ASP A 109 -4.26 -18.04 -10.55
C ASP A 109 -4.40 -16.51 -10.53
N LEU A 110 -3.59 -15.83 -9.71
CA LEU A 110 -3.55 -14.37 -9.66
C LEU A 110 -3.10 -13.76 -10.99
N ILE A 111 -2.08 -14.34 -11.64
CA ILE A 111 -1.64 -13.91 -12.97
C ILE A 111 -2.78 -14.06 -13.99
N LYS A 112 -3.44 -15.23 -14.01
CA LYS A 112 -4.55 -15.51 -14.92
C LYS A 112 -5.70 -14.52 -14.70
N LYS A 113 -6.11 -14.30 -13.47
CA LYS A 113 -7.15 -13.32 -13.11
C LYS A 113 -6.75 -11.89 -13.46
N THR A 114 -5.48 -11.54 -13.30
CA THR A 114 -4.95 -10.22 -13.68
C THR A 114 -5.00 -10.04 -15.20
N GLU A 115 -4.61 -11.05 -15.98
CA GLU A 115 -4.69 -11.04 -17.43
C GLU A 115 -6.14 -10.86 -17.91
N GLU A 116 -7.06 -11.62 -17.31
CA GLU A 116 -8.49 -11.52 -17.64
C GLU A 116 -9.05 -10.13 -17.28
N LEU A 117 -8.71 -9.58 -16.11
CA LEU A 117 -9.08 -8.23 -15.72
C LEU A 117 -8.59 -7.18 -16.73
N LEU A 118 -7.33 -7.25 -17.15
CA LEU A 118 -6.76 -6.32 -18.12
C LEU A 118 -7.43 -6.44 -19.49
N ARG A 119 -7.66 -7.68 -19.98
CA ARG A 119 -8.37 -7.96 -21.23
C ARG A 119 -9.79 -7.41 -21.21
N GLN A 120 -10.54 -7.67 -20.16
CA GLN A 120 -11.90 -7.17 -19.98
C GLN A 120 -11.98 -5.63 -19.93
N ASN A 121 -10.90 -4.96 -19.59
CA ASN A 121 -10.82 -3.51 -19.54
C ASN A 121 -10.16 -2.87 -20.77
N GLY A 122 -10.06 -3.63 -21.87
CA GLY A 122 -9.68 -3.13 -23.19
C GLY A 122 -8.18 -3.08 -23.46
N VAL A 123 -7.34 -3.73 -22.64
CA VAL A 123 -5.89 -3.83 -22.93
C VAL A 123 -5.69 -4.72 -24.17
N PRO A 124 -4.92 -4.25 -25.17
CA PRO A 124 -4.63 -5.03 -26.38
C PRO A 124 -3.89 -6.33 -26.07
N GLU A 125 -4.21 -7.41 -26.79
CA GLU A 125 -3.59 -8.74 -26.62
C GLU A 125 -2.05 -8.69 -26.65
N GLY A 126 -1.46 -7.84 -27.48
CA GLY A 126 -0.01 -7.69 -27.60
C GLY A 126 0.68 -7.07 -26.36
N GLU A 127 -0.07 -6.36 -25.50
CA GLU A 127 0.46 -5.76 -24.27
C GLU A 127 0.23 -6.63 -23.01
N LEU A 128 -0.72 -7.57 -23.05
CA LEU A 128 -1.08 -8.40 -21.90
C LEU A 128 0.10 -9.16 -21.29
N PRO A 129 1.01 -9.80 -22.05
CA PRO A 129 2.09 -10.60 -21.47
C PRO A 129 2.99 -9.80 -20.52
N GLN A 130 3.41 -8.60 -20.94
CA GLN A 130 4.28 -7.76 -20.13
C GLN A 130 3.56 -7.11 -18.94
N LEU A 131 2.29 -6.74 -19.09
CA LEU A 131 1.53 -6.08 -18.04
C LEU A 131 1.11 -7.04 -16.92
N LYS A 132 0.66 -8.26 -17.24
CA LYS A 132 0.26 -9.26 -16.22
C LYS A 132 1.42 -9.69 -15.31
N GLU A 133 2.63 -9.69 -15.86
CA GLU A 133 3.84 -10.14 -15.16
C GLU A 133 4.64 -9.00 -14.53
N ALA A 134 4.22 -7.75 -14.68
CA ALA A 134 4.98 -6.57 -14.30
C ALA A 134 5.42 -6.53 -12.82
N SER A 135 4.76 -7.26 -11.91
CA SER A 135 5.09 -7.32 -10.48
C SER A 135 5.81 -8.60 -10.05
N LEU A 136 5.98 -9.60 -10.93
CA LEU A 136 6.49 -10.92 -10.53
C LEU A 136 7.92 -10.89 -10.00
N TRP A 137 8.73 -9.93 -10.48
CA TRP A 137 10.10 -9.76 -10.01
C TRP A 137 10.19 -9.49 -8.50
N MET A 138 9.13 -8.93 -7.90
CA MET A 138 9.08 -8.63 -6.47
C MET A 138 8.93 -9.87 -5.60
N ASN A 139 8.33 -10.95 -6.14
CA ASN A 139 8.04 -12.17 -5.37
C ASN A 139 9.31 -12.88 -4.88
N GLN A 140 10.45 -12.70 -5.55
CA GLN A 140 11.74 -13.24 -5.10
C GLN A 140 12.24 -12.62 -3.79
N TYR A 141 11.68 -11.49 -3.38
CA TYR A 141 12.04 -10.77 -2.16
C TYR A 141 11.02 -10.98 -1.03
N VAL A 142 10.32 -12.10 -1.06
CA VAL A 142 9.38 -12.51 -0.03
C VAL A 142 9.51 -13.99 0.22
N THR A 143 9.77 -14.36 1.47
CA THR A 143 9.63 -15.74 1.93
C THR A 143 8.28 -15.85 2.63
N PRO A 144 7.23 -16.40 1.98
CA PRO A 144 5.87 -16.39 2.53
C PRO A 144 5.77 -17.31 3.76
N ASP A 145 5.26 -16.75 4.85
CA ASP A 145 4.96 -17.47 6.10
C ASP A 145 3.75 -16.84 6.79
N ALA A 146 2.93 -17.64 7.46
CA ALA A 146 1.75 -17.14 8.14
C ALA A 146 2.14 -16.31 9.39
N PRO A 147 1.44 -15.20 9.70
CA PRO A 147 1.65 -14.48 10.95
C PRO A 147 1.08 -15.29 12.14
N GLU A 148 1.68 -15.12 13.32
CA GLU A 148 1.18 -15.71 14.56
C GLU A 148 -0.08 -15.00 15.07
N ILE A 149 -0.20 -13.71 14.75
CA ILE A 149 -1.30 -12.85 15.23
C ILE A 149 -2.03 -12.25 14.03
N LYS A 150 -3.31 -12.59 13.90
CA LYS A 150 -4.21 -11.94 12.94
C LYS A 150 -4.93 -10.78 13.62
N LEU A 151 -4.66 -9.57 13.15
CA LEU A 151 -5.21 -8.34 13.68
C LEU A 151 -6.59 -8.04 13.09
N GLU A 152 -7.39 -7.33 13.90
CA GLU A 152 -8.66 -6.72 13.53
C GLU A 152 -8.71 -5.24 13.96
N ASP A 153 -9.70 -4.50 13.46
CA ASP A 153 -9.92 -3.09 13.84
C ASP A 153 -10.17 -2.96 15.35
N GLY A 154 -9.51 -1.99 15.99
CA GLY A 154 -9.63 -1.75 17.42
C GLY A 154 -8.75 -2.62 18.31
N ASP A 155 -8.03 -3.60 17.75
CA ASP A 155 -7.04 -4.37 18.50
C ASP A 155 -5.96 -3.48 19.09
N THR A 156 -5.26 -4.01 20.09
CA THR A 156 -4.15 -3.31 20.76
C THR A 156 -2.84 -4.04 20.56
N ILE A 157 -1.82 -3.33 20.10
CA ILE A 157 -0.42 -3.78 20.10
C ILE A 157 0.35 -2.94 21.11
N SER A 158 1.04 -3.57 22.05
CA SER A 158 1.75 -2.85 23.10
C SER A 158 3.05 -3.53 23.52
N ASN A 159 3.92 -2.73 24.14
CA ASN A 159 4.97 -3.11 25.05
C ASN A 159 4.80 -2.28 26.35
N ASP A 160 5.78 -2.32 27.25
CA ASP A 160 5.73 -1.58 28.52
C ASP A 160 5.74 -0.05 28.37
N SER A 161 6.13 0.47 27.22
CA SER A 161 6.33 1.91 26.98
C SER A 161 5.35 2.54 26.00
N PHE A 162 4.70 1.73 25.15
CA PHE A 162 3.80 2.18 24.07
C PHE A 162 2.58 1.30 23.96
N LYS A 163 1.44 1.92 23.61
CA LYS A 163 0.16 1.24 23.36
C LYS A 163 -0.48 1.77 22.10
N PHE A 164 -0.47 0.96 21.06
CA PHE A 164 -1.06 1.29 19.76
C PHE A 164 -2.46 0.70 19.63
N GLU A 165 -3.39 1.53 19.20
CA GLU A 165 -4.68 1.10 18.65
C GLU A 165 -4.47 0.75 17.18
N VAL A 166 -4.89 -0.43 16.78
CA VAL A 166 -4.91 -0.89 15.38
C VAL A 166 -6.12 -0.28 14.70
N LEU A 167 -5.89 0.54 13.70
CA LEU A 167 -6.93 1.12 12.85
C LEU A 167 -6.91 0.40 11.51
N TRP A 168 -7.94 -0.39 11.22
CA TRP A 168 -8.08 -0.98 9.89
C TRP A 168 -8.43 0.11 8.89
N THR A 169 -7.57 0.28 7.89
CA THR A 169 -7.59 1.33 6.87
C THR A 169 -7.45 0.71 5.47
N PRO A 170 -8.47 -0.06 5.01
CA PRO A 170 -8.44 -0.72 3.72
C PRO A 170 -8.37 0.25 2.55
N GLY A 171 -7.94 -0.24 1.40
CA GLY A 171 -7.90 0.46 0.12
C GLY A 171 -6.58 0.26 -0.62
N HIS A 172 -5.44 0.65 -0.05
CA HIS A 172 -4.11 0.37 -0.61
C HIS A 172 -3.83 -1.14 -0.65
N SER A 173 -4.19 -1.85 0.40
CA SER A 173 -4.45 -3.30 0.43
C SER A 173 -5.72 -3.56 1.24
N PRO A 174 -6.36 -4.74 1.10
CA PRO A 174 -7.57 -5.08 1.88
C PRO A 174 -7.32 -5.12 3.39
N GLY A 175 -6.14 -5.53 3.80
CA GLY A 175 -5.75 -5.65 5.20
C GLY A 175 -4.81 -4.56 5.69
N HIS A 176 -4.72 -3.41 5.02
CA HIS A 176 -3.90 -2.32 5.49
C HIS A 176 -4.34 -1.85 6.88
N VAL A 177 -3.36 -1.57 7.77
CA VAL A 177 -3.61 -0.98 9.09
C VAL A 177 -2.70 0.22 9.34
N CYS A 178 -3.25 1.21 10.04
CA CYS A 178 -2.48 2.24 10.72
C CYS A 178 -2.37 1.90 12.22
N LEU A 179 -1.31 2.35 12.86
CA LEU A 179 -1.10 2.17 14.30
C LEU A 179 -1.12 3.52 15.00
N TYR A 180 -2.12 3.78 15.83
CA TYR A 180 -2.29 5.06 16.51
C TYR A 180 -1.89 4.98 17.97
N GLU A 181 -0.93 5.81 18.36
CA GLU A 181 -0.53 6.01 19.75
C GLU A 181 -1.20 7.28 20.30
N ARG A 182 -2.28 7.07 21.05
CA ARG A 182 -3.19 8.13 21.50
C ARG A 182 -2.55 9.10 22.51
N GLU A 183 -1.78 8.57 23.46
CA GLU A 183 -1.21 9.39 24.54
C GLU A 183 -0.05 10.27 24.05
N LYS A 184 0.83 9.71 23.22
CA LYS A 184 1.97 10.41 22.64
C LYS A 184 1.62 11.12 21.33
N LYS A 185 0.38 10.98 20.84
CA LYS A 185 -0.21 11.70 19.70
C LYS A 185 0.55 11.52 18.40
N PHE A 186 0.85 10.28 18.02
CA PHE A 186 1.42 10.00 16.71
C PHE A 186 0.78 8.76 16.07
N ILE A 187 0.88 8.67 14.76
CA ILE A 187 0.35 7.57 13.97
C ILE A 187 1.40 7.06 12.99
N LEU A 188 1.54 5.73 12.91
CA LEU A 188 2.26 5.06 11.83
C LEU A 188 1.25 4.71 10.76
N THR A 189 1.45 5.22 9.55
CA THR A 189 0.43 5.18 8.49
C THR A 189 0.72 4.16 7.39
N GLY A 190 1.84 3.42 7.48
CA GLY A 190 2.26 2.57 6.35
C GLY A 190 2.17 3.36 5.05
N ASP A 191 1.51 2.80 4.05
CA ASP A 191 1.28 3.44 2.76
C ASP A 191 -0.12 4.03 2.59
N HIS A 192 -0.86 4.18 3.70
CA HIS A 192 -2.17 4.83 3.65
C HIS A 192 -2.08 6.36 3.50
N VAL A 193 -1.11 6.98 4.20
CA VAL A 193 -0.87 8.43 4.09
C VAL A 193 0.63 8.68 4.01
N LEU A 194 1.10 9.19 2.86
CA LEU A 194 2.49 9.57 2.60
C LEU A 194 2.65 11.09 2.56
N TYR A 195 3.85 11.61 2.75
CA TYR A 195 4.10 13.06 2.88
C TYR A 195 3.78 13.86 1.60
N ASP A 196 4.34 13.47 0.48
CA ASP A 196 4.29 14.20 -0.80
C ASP A 196 3.75 13.35 -1.97
N THR A 197 3.75 12.05 -1.82
CA THR A 197 3.27 11.09 -2.84
C THR A 197 1.83 10.69 -2.57
N ILE A 198 0.99 10.65 -3.59
CA ILE A 198 -0.36 10.09 -3.47
C ILE A 198 -0.24 8.56 -3.40
N PRO A 199 -0.74 7.92 -2.33
CA PRO A 199 -0.76 6.47 -2.24
C PRO A 199 -1.51 5.82 -3.40
N ARG A 200 -0.95 4.76 -3.95
CA ARG A 200 -1.58 4.04 -5.06
C ARG A 200 -2.71 3.16 -4.55
N VAL A 201 -3.88 3.28 -5.16
CA VAL A 201 -5.04 2.44 -4.88
C VAL A 201 -5.52 1.79 -6.17
N SER A 202 -5.28 0.50 -6.31
CA SER A 202 -5.51 -0.24 -7.55
C SER A 202 -6.61 -1.28 -7.39
N PHE A 203 -7.47 -1.40 -8.41
CA PHE A 203 -8.37 -2.53 -8.51
C PHE A 203 -7.61 -3.74 -9.10
N ASN A 204 -7.54 -4.81 -8.33
CA ASN A 204 -6.89 -6.05 -8.73
C ASN A 204 -7.68 -7.25 -8.16
N PRO A 205 -7.39 -8.50 -8.59
CA PRO A 205 -8.17 -9.66 -8.14
C PRO A 205 -8.19 -9.93 -6.62
N GLN A 206 -7.37 -9.24 -5.85
CA GLN A 206 -7.29 -9.38 -4.39
C GLN A 206 -7.72 -8.10 -3.64
N SER A 207 -8.13 -7.02 -4.32
CA SER A 207 -8.37 -5.70 -3.71
C SER A 207 -9.76 -5.50 -3.09
N GLY A 208 -10.68 -6.45 -3.24
CA GLY A 208 -12.11 -6.24 -2.95
C GLY A 208 -12.84 -5.53 -4.10
N ASP A 209 -14.12 -5.20 -3.89
CA ASP A 209 -15.00 -4.72 -4.94
C ASP A 209 -14.85 -3.22 -5.25
N ASN A 210 -14.51 -2.41 -4.25
CA ASN A 210 -14.38 -0.95 -4.38
C ASN A 210 -13.22 -0.41 -3.53
N PRO A 211 -11.95 -0.74 -3.88
CA PRO A 211 -10.79 -0.39 -3.05
C PRO A 211 -10.61 1.12 -2.87
N LEU A 212 -10.97 1.95 -3.86
CA LEU A 212 -10.85 3.39 -3.72
C LEU A 212 -11.97 3.98 -2.82
N GLY A 213 -13.17 3.40 -2.83
CA GLY A 213 -14.22 3.74 -1.87
C GLY A 213 -13.82 3.39 -0.44
N ASP A 214 -13.25 2.19 -0.24
CA ASP A 214 -12.70 1.77 1.05
C ASP A 214 -11.58 2.71 1.51
N TYR A 215 -10.70 3.10 0.59
CA TYR A 215 -9.60 4.02 0.87
C TYR A 215 -10.10 5.42 1.31
N THR A 216 -11.04 5.99 0.58
CA THR A 216 -11.60 7.32 0.92
C THR A 216 -12.32 7.31 2.27
N ALA A 217 -13.11 6.26 2.55
CA ALA A 217 -13.73 6.08 3.87
C ALA A 217 -12.68 5.91 4.99
N SER A 218 -11.58 5.24 4.70
CA SER A 218 -10.46 5.10 5.64
C SER A 218 -9.74 6.43 5.90
N LEU A 219 -9.60 7.31 4.90
CA LEU A 219 -9.05 8.67 5.10
C LEU A 219 -9.96 9.50 6.03
N GLU A 220 -11.28 9.46 5.81
CA GLU A 220 -12.26 10.15 6.65
C GLU A 220 -12.20 9.66 8.11
N LYS A 221 -12.01 8.35 8.34
CA LYS A 221 -11.80 7.78 9.68
C LYS A 221 -10.60 8.41 10.41
N LEU A 222 -9.54 8.79 9.68
CA LEU A 222 -8.33 9.40 10.26
C LEU A 222 -8.46 10.91 10.51
N GLU A 223 -9.45 11.59 9.93
CA GLU A 223 -9.59 13.06 9.96
C GLU A 223 -9.72 13.62 11.38
N ASN A 224 -10.40 12.89 12.26
CA ASN A 224 -10.65 13.32 13.63
C ASN A 224 -9.59 12.87 14.64
N LEU A 225 -8.48 12.27 14.17
CA LEU A 225 -7.42 11.82 15.07
C LEU A 225 -6.55 13.00 15.54
N ASN A 226 -6.29 13.04 16.84
CA ASN A 226 -5.37 14.02 17.42
C ASN A 226 -3.91 13.55 17.26
N ALA A 227 -3.47 13.33 16.02
CA ALA A 227 -2.11 12.94 15.71
C ALA A 227 -1.24 14.18 15.42
N ARG A 228 -0.23 14.42 16.26
CA ARG A 228 0.72 15.51 16.08
C ARG A 228 1.82 15.15 15.05
N PHE A 229 2.21 13.87 15.01
CA PHE A 229 3.22 13.38 14.09
C PHE A 229 2.67 12.20 13.29
N VAL A 230 3.04 12.17 12.01
CA VAL A 230 2.71 11.10 11.07
C VAL A 230 4.01 10.43 10.65
N LEU A 231 4.09 9.13 10.82
CA LEU A 231 5.23 8.27 10.53
C LEU A 231 4.87 7.35 9.35
N PRO A 232 5.16 7.76 8.11
CA PRO A 232 4.74 7.02 6.92
C PRO A 232 5.69 5.89 6.54
N GLY A 233 5.22 4.94 5.74
CA GLY A 233 6.03 3.87 5.15
C GLY A 233 7.11 4.38 4.18
N HIS A 234 6.88 5.53 3.54
CA HIS A 234 7.84 6.18 2.63
C HIS A 234 7.90 7.70 2.88
N GLY A 235 9.06 8.29 2.58
CA GLY A 235 9.26 9.73 2.74
C GLY A 235 9.57 10.16 4.18
N PRO A 236 9.53 11.46 4.48
CA PRO A 236 9.85 11.99 5.80
C PRO A 236 8.71 11.85 6.80
N VAL A 237 9.03 11.82 8.09
CA VAL A 237 8.07 12.06 9.18
C VAL A 237 7.57 13.50 9.07
N PHE A 238 6.27 13.71 9.27
CA PHE A 238 5.65 15.02 9.11
C PHE A 238 4.57 15.28 10.17
N ASN A 239 3.98 16.46 10.12
CA ASN A 239 2.84 16.89 10.91
C ASN A 239 1.70 17.38 9.99
N ALA A 240 0.60 17.85 10.57
CA ALA A 240 -0.55 18.36 9.82
C ALA A 240 -1.27 17.26 8.98
N LEU A 241 -1.61 16.13 9.65
CA LEU A 241 -2.35 15.02 9.04
C LEU A 241 -3.56 15.52 8.24
N GLY A 242 -4.45 16.34 8.82
CA GLY A 242 -5.69 16.81 8.16
C GLY A 242 -5.43 17.49 6.82
N LEU A 243 -4.45 18.42 6.74
CA LEU A 243 -4.09 19.07 5.46
C LEU A 243 -3.60 18.07 4.41
N ARG A 244 -2.96 16.99 4.85
CA ARG A 244 -2.50 15.96 3.92
C ARG A 244 -3.64 15.11 3.41
N LEU A 245 -4.60 14.76 4.28
CA LEU A 245 -5.82 14.04 3.91
C LEU A 245 -6.63 14.83 2.86
N GLU A 246 -6.83 16.13 3.09
CA GLU A 246 -7.51 17.00 2.12
C GLU A 246 -6.86 16.97 0.74
N LYS A 247 -5.52 17.06 0.66
CA LYS A 247 -4.78 17.00 -0.62
C LYS A 247 -4.94 15.67 -1.33
N ILE A 248 -4.96 14.56 -0.59
CA ILE A 248 -5.17 13.23 -1.18
C ILE A 248 -6.60 13.12 -1.73
N LEU A 249 -7.60 13.52 -0.95
CA LEU A 249 -9.01 13.52 -1.39
C LEU A 249 -9.21 14.42 -2.60
N GLN A 250 -8.62 15.62 -2.60
CA GLN A 250 -8.69 16.54 -3.74
C GLN A 250 -8.11 15.90 -5.02
N HIS A 251 -6.96 15.22 -4.93
CA HIS A 251 -6.37 14.52 -6.07
C HIS A 251 -7.33 13.48 -6.67
N HIS A 252 -7.98 12.67 -5.83
CA HIS A 252 -8.94 11.68 -6.32
C HIS A 252 -10.16 12.33 -6.96
N GLU A 253 -10.65 13.45 -6.43
CA GLU A 253 -11.73 14.23 -7.04
C GLU A 253 -11.32 14.81 -8.41
N GLU A 254 -10.10 15.31 -8.55
CA GLU A 254 -9.57 15.82 -9.82
C GLU A 254 -9.45 14.68 -10.86
N THR A 255 -9.01 13.50 -10.44
CA THR A 255 -8.93 12.31 -11.29
C THR A 255 -10.33 11.85 -11.72
N LYS A 256 -11.32 11.81 -10.80
CA LYS A 256 -12.73 11.52 -11.14
C LYS A 256 -13.26 12.48 -12.20
N ARG A 257 -12.98 13.80 -12.05
CA ARG A 257 -13.39 14.81 -13.05
C ARG A 257 -12.72 14.59 -14.41
N ALA A 258 -11.44 14.18 -14.43
CA ALA A 258 -10.74 13.88 -15.68
C ALA A 258 -11.37 12.65 -16.38
N ILE A 259 -11.68 11.59 -15.65
CA ILE A 259 -12.36 10.40 -16.17
C ILE A 259 -13.75 10.76 -16.73
N MET A 260 -14.54 11.54 -15.99
CA MET A 260 -15.86 11.97 -16.44
C MET A 260 -15.79 12.76 -17.75
N ARG A 261 -14.79 13.66 -17.91
CA ARG A 261 -14.59 14.36 -19.20
C ARG A 261 -14.33 13.41 -20.36
N CYS A 262 -13.57 12.34 -20.15
CA CYS A 262 -13.36 11.31 -21.18
C CYS A 262 -14.65 10.59 -21.58
N LEU A 263 -15.55 10.36 -20.62
CA LEU A 263 -16.81 9.64 -20.81
C LEU A 263 -17.92 10.50 -21.43
N HIS A 264 -17.83 11.83 -21.41
CA HIS A 264 -18.81 12.69 -22.10
C HIS A 264 -18.84 12.48 -23.62
N ASN A 265 -17.76 11.96 -24.21
CA ASN A 265 -17.65 11.66 -25.64
C ASN A 265 -18.14 10.25 -26.01
N GLY A 266 -18.87 9.56 -25.11
CA GLY A 266 -19.44 8.24 -25.31
C GLY A 266 -18.68 7.11 -24.62
N LEU A 267 -19.02 5.88 -25.01
CA LEU A 267 -18.47 4.66 -24.43
C LEU A 267 -16.95 4.56 -24.55
N ARG A 268 -16.27 4.21 -23.48
CA ARG A 268 -14.81 3.96 -23.44
C ARG A 268 -14.47 2.77 -22.55
N THR A 269 -13.40 2.07 -22.91
CA THR A 269 -12.75 1.11 -22.00
C THR A 269 -11.92 1.84 -20.95
N ALA A 270 -11.59 1.17 -19.84
CA ALA A 270 -10.66 1.75 -18.86
C ALA A 270 -9.29 2.04 -19.47
N TYR A 271 -8.79 1.17 -20.36
CA TYR A 271 -7.54 1.37 -21.07
C TYR A 271 -7.54 2.66 -21.92
N GLU A 272 -8.60 2.92 -22.71
CA GLU A 272 -8.73 4.17 -23.48
C GLU A 272 -8.78 5.41 -22.61
N ILE A 273 -9.47 5.35 -21.46
CA ILE A 273 -9.51 6.45 -20.49
C ILE A 273 -8.12 6.70 -19.91
N THR A 274 -7.42 5.63 -19.49
CA THR A 274 -6.07 5.71 -18.92
C THR A 274 -5.08 6.45 -19.82
N GLN A 275 -5.22 6.31 -21.13
CA GLN A 275 -4.37 6.98 -22.13
C GLN A 275 -4.64 8.50 -22.24
N GLN A 276 -5.80 8.97 -21.80
CA GLN A 276 -6.26 10.34 -21.98
C GLN A 276 -6.14 11.22 -20.73
N ILE A 277 -5.94 10.60 -19.56
CA ILE A 277 -5.75 11.33 -18.29
C ILE A 277 -4.27 11.52 -17.98
N PRO A 278 -3.89 12.60 -17.26
CA PRO A 278 -2.50 12.84 -16.88
C PRO A 278 -2.03 11.88 -15.81
N TRP A 279 -0.75 11.51 -15.84
CA TRP A 279 -0.09 10.68 -14.84
C TRP A 279 1.13 11.37 -14.28
N MET A 280 1.26 11.37 -12.95
CA MET A 280 2.43 11.95 -12.27
C MET A 280 3.48 10.87 -12.04
N VAL A 281 4.70 11.09 -12.54
CA VAL A 281 5.87 10.24 -12.24
C VAL A 281 7.00 11.15 -11.78
N ASN A 282 7.52 10.90 -10.58
CA ASN A 282 8.59 11.72 -9.97
C ASN A 282 8.27 13.23 -9.91
N GLY A 283 6.99 13.59 -9.77
CA GLY A 283 6.53 14.99 -9.72
C GLY A 283 6.33 15.66 -11.09
N GLU A 284 6.46 14.91 -12.19
CA GLU A 284 6.28 15.42 -13.55
C GLU A 284 5.09 14.75 -14.24
N ASP A 285 4.32 15.54 -15.00
CA ASP A 285 3.25 15.04 -15.86
C ASP A 285 3.83 14.18 -16.99
N THR A 286 3.43 12.92 -17.01
CA THR A 286 3.93 11.93 -17.96
C THR A 286 2.79 11.31 -18.75
N ALA A 287 2.89 11.32 -20.08
CA ALA A 287 1.91 10.65 -20.92
C ALA A 287 1.98 9.12 -20.73
N PHE A 288 0.83 8.45 -20.69
CA PHE A 288 0.72 6.99 -20.48
C PHE A 288 1.71 6.17 -21.35
N ARG A 289 1.88 6.51 -22.63
CA ARG A 289 2.80 5.80 -23.54
C ARG A 289 4.26 5.78 -23.07
N ASN A 290 4.67 6.80 -22.28
CA ASN A 290 6.04 6.96 -21.79
C ASN A 290 6.26 6.33 -20.41
N LEU A 291 5.21 5.81 -19.78
CA LEU A 291 5.32 5.15 -18.48
C LEU A 291 6.11 3.83 -18.60
N PRO A 292 6.94 3.47 -17.61
CA PRO A 292 7.45 2.11 -17.45
C PRO A 292 6.31 1.08 -17.38
N VAL A 293 6.60 -0.18 -17.71
CA VAL A 293 5.58 -1.25 -17.76
C VAL A 293 4.82 -1.40 -16.43
N TRP A 294 5.53 -1.33 -15.31
CA TRP A 294 4.92 -1.37 -13.98
C TRP A 294 3.93 -0.21 -13.78
N ASP A 295 4.35 1.02 -14.09
CA ASP A 295 3.50 2.20 -13.93
C ASP A 295 2.32 2.21 -14.92
N LYS A 296 2.46 1.67 -16.14
CA LYS A 296 1.35 1.44 -17.05
C LYS A 296 0.28 0.53 -16.45
N ARG A 297 0.71 -0.60 -15.87
CA ARG A 297 -0.22 -1.50 -15.19
C ARG A 297 -0.91 -0.81 -14.03
N MET A 298 -0.16 -0.08 -13.19
CA MET A 298 -0.73 0.66 -12.05
C MET A 298 -1.74 1.71 -12.54
N ALA A 299 -1.42 2.49 -13.56
CA ALA A 299 -2.32 3.48 -14.14
C ALA A 299 -3.64 2.87 -14.61
N ILE A 300 -3.60 1.72 -15.31
CA ILE A 300 -4.82 1.03 -15.75
C ILE A 300 -5.66 0.58 -14.55
N THR A 301 -5.03 -0.04 -13.56
CA THR A 301 -5.74 -0.59 -12.39
C THR A 301 -6.24 0.50 -11.43
N GLU A 302 -5.56 1.65 -11.35
CA GLU A 302 -6.04 2.85 -10.65
C GLU A 302 -7.24 3.49 -11.39
N THR A 303 -7.22 3.54 -12.74
CA THR A 303 -8.38 3.98 -13.53
C THR A 303 -9.60 3.10 -13.25
N ILE A 304 -9.41 1.77 -13.21
CA ILE A 304 -10.49 0.84 -12.88
C ILE A 304 -11.02 1.09 -11.46
N ALA A 305 -10.15 1.34 -10.48
CA ALA A 305 -10.56 1.67 -9.11
C ALA A 305 -11.43 2.93 -9.04
N HIS A 306 -11.06 4.00 -9.79
CA HIS A 306 -11.87 5.22 -9.89
C HIS A 306 -13.21 4.96 -10.59
N LEU A 307 -13.23 4.14 -11.64
CA LEU A 307 -14.48 3.76 -12.34
C LEU A 307 -15.40 2.97 -11.41
N LYS A 308 -14.86 2.06 -10.58
CA LYS A 308 -15.62 1.34 -9.56
C LYS A 308 -16.23 2.27 -8.53
N LEU A 309 -15.47 3.27 -8.04
CA LEU A 309 -15.98 4.29 -7.15
C LEU A 309 -17.09 5.10 -7.80
N LEU A 310 -16.89 5.60 -9.02
CA LEU A 310 -17.91 6.36 -9.77
C LEU A 310 -19.18 5.55 -10.05
N MET A 311 -19.04 4.23 -10.24
CA MET A 311 -20.21 3.32 -10.35
C MET A 311 -20.96 3.21 -9.01
N GLY A 312 -20.23 3.12 -7.89
CA GLY A 312 -20.83 3.15 -6.54
C GLY A 312 -21.54 4.46 -6.23
N GLU A 313 -21.06 5.58 -6.77
CA GLU A 313 -21.67 6.92 -6.72
C GLU A 313 -22.83 7.10 -7.72
N ASP A 314 -23.20 6.08 -8.48
CA ASP A 314 -24.23 6.11 -9.54
C ASP A 314 -23.96 7.11 -10.68
N ARG A 315 -22.72 7.50 -10.89
CA ARG A 315 -22.29 8.49 -11.90
C ARG A 315 -21.81 7.85 -13.21
N VAL A 316 -21.45 6.57 -13.18
CA VAL A 316 -20.96 5.81 -14.34
C VAL A 316 -21.69 4.47 -14.41
N SER A 317 -22.02 4.03 -15.61
CA SER A 317 -22.50 2.67 -15.87
C SER A 317 -21.46 1.86 -16.63
N ASN A 318 -21.43 0.54 -16.38
CA ASN A 318 -20.66 -0.42 -17.17
C ASN A 318 -21.60 -1.17 -18.09
N VAL A 319 -21.36 -1.09 -19.38
CA VAL A 319 -22.09 -1.82 -20.42
C VAL A 319 -21.15 -2.87 -21.00
N GLY A 320 -21.31 -4.14 -20.60
CA GLY A 320 -20.54 -5.24 -21.15
C GLY A 320 -20.88 -5.48 -22.63
N MET A 321 -19.87 -5.50 -23.50
CA MET A 321 -20.05 -5.85 -24.91
C MET A 321 -18.94 -6.82 -25.35
N ASN A 322 -19.32 -8.01 -25.83
CA ASN A 322 -18.36 -9.02 -26.31
C ASN A 322 -17.22 -9.36 -25.30
N GLY A 323 -17.54 -9.40 -23.99
CA GLY A 323 -16.56 -9.70 -22.93
C GLY A 323 -15.67 -8.52 -22.53
N VAL A 324 -15.89 -7.31 -23.09
CA VAL A 324 -15.17 -6.10 -22.74
C VAL A 324 -16.09 -5.15 -21.97
N SER A 325 -15.59 -4.54 -20.90
CA SER A 325 -16.26 -3.49 -20.12
C SER A 325 -16.13 -2.15 -20.84
N LEU A 326 -17.27 -1.56 -21.18
CA LEU A 326 -17.39 -0.21 -21.70
C LEU A 326 -18.09 0.66 -20.66
N TYR A 327 -17.52 1.79 -20.38
CA TYR A 327 -18.03 2.72 -19.38
C TYR A 327 -18.68 3.93 -20.03
N LEU A 328 -19.76 4.40 -19.44
CA LEU A 328 -20.55 5.55 -19.89
C LEU A 328 -20.90 6.44 -18.70
N ALA A 329 -20.76 7.76 -18.84
CA ALA A 329 -21.28 8.71 -17.85
C ALA A 329 -22.82 8.59 -17.79
N LYS A 330 -23.37 8.66 -16.60
CA LYS A 330 -24.80 8.86 -16.37
C LYS A 330 -25.11 10.35 -16.33
N ASP A 331 -26.27 10.74 -16.82
CA ASP A 331 -26.80 12.12 -16.82
C ASP A 331 -27.07 12.63 -15.40
#